data_e4aaabd825a892fca96d52b4ea983814
#
_entry.id   e4aaabd825a892fca96d52b4ea983814
#
_cell.length_a   1.000
_cell.length_b   1.000
_cell.length_c   1.000
_cell.angle_alpha   90.00
_cell.angle_beta   90.00
_cell.angle_gamma   90.00
#
_symmetry.space_group_name_H-M   'P 1'
#
loop_
_entity.id
_entity.type
_entity.pdbx_description
1 polymer ?
#
loop_
_entity_poly.entity_id
_entity_poly.type
_entity_poly.pdbx_seq_one_letter_code
_entity_poly.pdbx_strand_id
1 'polypeptide(L)'
;YGELTVRQNLVQHAQLFHVPEADVKERVQEMLERFGLQGEAEALPERLPLGLRQRLSLAVAMVHRPELLILDEPTSGVDPVARDQFWQLLVELSRRDQVTIFISTHFMNEAERCDRMSMMHAGRVLDSDAPAALVAKRGAATLEEAFIGYLLEASGETAPPAAEASTNIASSADKQNNSNIKHHENISESAELATESIANRPAT
;
A
#
# COMPACT_ATOMS: atom_id res chain seq x y z
N TYR A 1 -4.81 19.57 7.08
CA TYR A 1 -4.93 20.34 8.31
C TYR A 1 -6.17 19.92 9.08
N GLY A 2 -6.02 19.53 10.38
CA GLY A 2 -7.12 19.00 11.22
C GLY A 2 -8.24 19.99 11.52
N GLU A 3 -7.93 21.26 11.52
CA GLU A 3 -8.84 22.36 11.84
C GLU A 3 -9.69 22.83 10.64
N LEU A 4 -9.33 22.40 9.44
CA LEU A 4 -10.04 22.71 8.21
C LEU A 4 -10.97 21.57 7.83
N THR A 5 -12.14 21.89 7.26
CA THR A 5 -13.03 20.87 6.70
C THR A 5 -12.37 20.13 5.51
N VAL A 6 -12.94 19.02 5.07
CA VAL A 6 -12.50 18.29 3.88
C VAL A 6 -12.37 19.23 2.68
N ARG A 7 -13.42 20.01 2.40
CA ARG A 7 -13.42 21.00 1.30
C ARG A 7 -12.34 22.06 1.48
N GLN A 8 -12.20 22.61 2.68
CA GLN A 8 -11.19 23.63 2.98
C GLN A 8 -9.76 23.10 2.82
N ASN A 9 -9.52 21.83 3.21
CA ASN A 9 -8.24 21.17 2.98
C ASN A 9 -7.91 21.11 1.49
N LEU A 10 -8.86 20.70 0.64
CA LEU A 10 -8.66 20.64 -0.80
C LEU A 10 -8.40 22.01 -1.41
N VAL A 11 -9.17 23.04 -1.01
CA VAL A 11 -8.95 24.43 -1.46
C VAL A 11 -7.56 24.92 -1.06
N GLN A 12 -7.19 24.75 0.21
CA GLN A 12 -5.91 25.20 0.73
C GLN A 12 -4.72 24.54 -0.02
N HIS A 13 -4.81 23.24 -0.27
CA HIS A 13 -3.74 22.54 -0.99
C HIS A 13 -3.74 22.89 -2.50
N ALA A 14 -4.90 23.10 -3.12
CA ALA A 14 -4.95 23.60 -4.49
C ALA A 14 -4.22 24.95 -4.63
N GLN A 15 -4.44 25.85 -3.68
CA GLN A 15 -3.73 27.13 -3.64
C GLN A 15 -2.23 26.97 -3.37
N LEU A 16 -1.86 26.10 -2.43
CA LEU A 16 -0.46 25.80 -2.09
C LEU A 16 0.32 25.24 -3.28
N PHE A 17 -0.32 24.40 -4.08
CA PHE A 17 0.26 23.81 -5.30
C PHE A 17 0.03 24.66 -6.56
N HIS A 18 -0.36 25.93 -6.39
CA HIS A 18 -0.51 26.91 -7.48
C HIS A 18 -1.51 26.50 -8.58
N VAL A 19 -2.57 25.78 -8.22
CA VAL A 19 -3.70 25.56 -9.13
C VAL A 19 -4.31 26.94 -9.46
N PRO A 20 -4.53 27.28 -10.74
CA PRO A 20 -5.12 28.58 -11.11
C PRO A 20 -6.43 28.84 -10.37
N GLU A 21 -6.62 30.03 -9.85
CA GLU A 21 -7.77 30.39 -9.00
C GLU A 21 -9.11 30.10 -9.70
N ALA A 22 -9.16 30.31 -11.02
CA ALA A 22 -10.34 30.03 -11.84
C ALA A 22 -10.71 28.53 -11.84
N ASP A 23 -9.73 27.63 -11.66
CA ASP A 23 -9.89 26.17 -11.73
C ASP A 23 -10.11 25.54 -10.36
N VAL A 24 -9.79 26.24 -9.26
CA VAL A 24 -9.82 25.67 -7.89
C VAL A 24 -11.18 25.07 -7.57
N LYS A 25 -12.27 25.80 -7.86
CA LYS A 25 -13.63 25.35 -7.52
C LYS A 25 -13.99 24.05 -8.23
N GLU A 26 -13.72 23.96 -9.53
CA GLU A 26 -14.00 22.79 -10.34
C GLU A 26 -13.12 21.61 -9.90
N ARG A 27 -11.83 21.88 -9.66
CA ARG A 27 -10.88 20.87 -9.20
C ARG A 27 -11.26 20.29 -7.83
N VAL A 28 -11.65 21.11 -6.88
CA VAL A 28 -12.12 20.66 -5.56
C VAL A 28 -13.37 19.81 -5.69
N GLN A 29 -14.31 20.19 -6.55
CA GLN A 29 -15.52 19.40 -6.79
C GLN A 29 -15.18 18.05 -7.44
N GLU A 30 -14.28 18.03 -8.42
CA GLU A 30 -13.75 16.80 -9.03
C GLU A 30 -13.15 15.87 -7.98
N MET A 31 -12.33 16.40 -7.07
CA MET A 31 -11.71 15.61 -6.00
C MET A 31 -12.72 15.04 -5.03
N LEU A 32 -13.69 15.84 -4.60
CA LEU A 32 -14.77 15.36 -3.73
C LEU A 32 -15.55 14.21 -4.35
N GLU A 33 -15.90 14.33 -5.63
CA GLU A 33 -16.65 13.31 -6.36
C GLU A 33 -15.85 12.03 -6.54
N ARG A 34 -14.67 12.17 -7.10
CA ARG A 34 -13.81 11.06 -7.48
C ARG A 34 -13.38 10.21 -6.28
N PHE A 35 -13.09 10.85 -5.15
CA PHE A 35 -12.64 10.16 -3.95
C PHE A 35 -13.78 9.82 -2.98
N GLY A 36 -15.05 10.06 -3.37
CA GLY A 36 -16.23 9.69 -2.58
C GLY A 36 -16.35 10.47 -1.27
N LEU A 37 -16.00 11.77 -1.30
CA LEU A 37 -15.94 12.66 -0.12
C LEU A 37 -17.07 13.70 -0.12
N GLN A 38 -18.02 13.65 -1.06
CA GLN A 38 -19.07 14.68 -1.18
C GLN A 38 -19.93 14.80 0.09
N GLY A 39 -20.31 13.65 0.67
CA GLY A 39 -21.14 13.61 1.89
C GLY A 39 -20.43 14.19 3.11
N GLU A 40 -19.11 14.22 3.09
CA GLU A 40 -18.26 14.64 4.21
C GLU A 40 -17.54 15.97 3.94
N ALA A 41 -17.93 16.69 2.89
CA ALA A 41 -17.21 17.89 2.44
C ALA A 41 -17.04 18.97 3.53
N GLU A 42 -18.01 19.08 4.42
CA GLU A 42 -18.02 20.06 5.52
C GLU A 42 -17.60 19.44 6.88
N ALA A 43 -17.23 18.15 6.90
CA ALA A 43 -16.73 17.50 8.10
C ALA A 43 -15.26 17.83 8.35
N LEU A 44 -14.84 17.75 9.62
CA LEU A 44 -13.43 17.83 10.00
C LEU A 44 -12.77 16.46 9.78
N PRO A 45 -11.50 16.40 9.35
CA PRO A 45 -10.79 15.14 9.09
C PRO A 45 -10.78 14.16 10.27
N GLU A 46 -10.69 14.66 11.49
CA GLU A 46 -10.69 13.83 12.71
C GLU A 46 -11.99 13.07 12.95
N ARG A 47 -13.12 13.55 12.39
CA ARG A 47 -14.44 12.91 12.49
C ARG A 47 -14.66 11.82 11.43
N LEU A 48 -13.78 11.74 10.45
CA LEU A 48 -13.87 10.75 9.40
C LEU A 48 -13.38 9.38 9.88
N PRO A 49 -14.03 8.28 9.45
CA PRO A 49 -13.43 6.95 9.50
C PRO A 49 -12.06 6.95 8.82
N LEU A 50 -11.14 6.07 9.27
CA LEU A 50 -9.76 6.04 8.79
C LEU A 50 -9.69 5.89 7.26
N GLY A 51 -10.52 5.02 6.66
CA GLY A 51 -10.54 4.84 5.21
C GLY A 51 -10.90 6.11 4.43
N LEU A 52 -11.86 6.93 4.93
CA LEU A 52 -12.18 8.23 4.31
C LEU A 52 -11.07 9.26 4.55
N ARG A 53 -10.39 9.18 5.68
CA ARG A 53 -9.23 10.03 5.97
C ARG A 53 -8.08 9.76 5.01
N GLN A 54 -7.82 8.49 4.70
CA GLN A 54 -6.83 8.11 3.69
C GLN A 54 -7.23 8.57 2.28
N ARG A 55 -8.52 8.48 1.92
CA ARG A 55 -9.02 9.03 0.65
C ARG A 55 -8.86 10.54 0.57
N LEU A 56 -9.09 11.27 1.67
CA LEU A 56 -8.83 12.71 1.73
C LEU A 56 -7.35 13.01 1.50
N SER A 57 -6.45 12.27 2.14
CA SER A 57 -5.00 12.44 1.94
C SER A 57 -4.61 12.22 0.48
N LEU A 58 -5.18 11.19 -0.15
CA LEU A 58 -4.96 10.90 -1.56
C LEU A 58 -5.55 11.99 -2.47
N ALA A 59 -6.77 12.48 -2.20
CA ALA A 59 -7.40 13.56 -2.95
C ALA A 59 -6.59 14.87 -2.88
N VAL A 60 -6.06 15.20 -1.69
CA VAL A 60 -5.16 16.34 -1.48
C VAL A 60 -3.88 16.19 -2.30
N ALA A 61 -3.27 15.00 -2.30
CA ALA A 61 -2.08 14.73 -3.09
C ALA A 61 -2.33 14.82 -4.61
N MET A 62 -3.57 14.53 -5.04
CA MET A 62 -3.97 14.54 -6.47
C MET A 62 -4.49 15.88 -6.97
N VAL A 63 -4.75 16.85 -6.10
CA VAL A 63 -5.41 18.11 -6.47
C VAL A 63 -4.68 18.90 -7.57
N HIS A 64 -3.37 18.79 -7.65
CA HIS A 64 -2.52 19.46 -8.64
C HIS A 64 -2.11 18.59 -9.83
N ARG A 65 -2.68 17.37 -9.95
CA ARG A 65 -2.41 16.38 -11.01
C ARG A 65 -0.93 16.01 -11.13
N PRO A 66 -0.32 15.43 -10.10
CA PRO A 66 1.07 15.00 -10.15
C PRO A 66 1.26 13.84 -11.13
N GLU A 67 2.44 13.74 -11.73
CA GLU A 67 2.85 12.58 -12.53
C GLU A 67 3.37 11.43 -11.66
N LEU A 68 3.84 11.74 -10.45
CA LEU A 68 4.38 10.80 -9.48
C LEU A 68 3.71 10.98 -8.12
N LEU A 69 3.28 9.89 -7.53
CA LEU A 69 2.70 9.82 -6.19
C LEU A 69 3.53 8.86 -5.34
N ILE A 70 3.94 9.31 -4.16
CA ILE A 70 4.68 8.50 -3.18
C ILE A 70 3.81 8.34 -1.94
N LEU A 71 3.53 7.09 -1.58
CA LEU A 71 2.66 6.72 -0.46
C LEU A 71 3.41 5.78 0.48
N ASP A 72 3.43 6.16 1.75
CA ASP A 72 4.05 5.36 2.80
C ASP A 72 2.95 4.69 3.63
N GLU A 73 2.90 3.34 3.57
CA GLU A 73 1.90 2.49 4.24
C GLU A 73 0.45 3.03 4.22
N PRO A 74 -0.10 3.41 3.05
CA PRO A 74 -1.32 4.23 2.97
C PRO A 74 -2.57 3.52 3.51
N THR A 75 -2.53 2.21 3.70
CA THR A 75 -3.67 1.39 4.13
C THR A 75 -3.48 0.76 5.50
N SER A 76 -2.40 1.12 6.21
CA SER A 76 -2.13 0.63 7.56
C SER A 76 -3.27 0.98 8.51
N GLY A 77 -3.79 -0.03 9.24
CA GLY A 77 -4.91 0.12 10.16
C GLY A 77 -6.29 0.34 9.52
N VAL A 78 -6.38 0.37 8.19
CA VAL A 78 -7.66 0.50 7.46
C VAL A 78 -8.36 -0.85 7.40
N ASP A 79 -9.69 -0.87 7.60
CA ASP A 79 -10.49 -2.08 7.47
C ASP A 79 -10.40 -2.68 6.05
N PRO A 80 -10.61 -4.02 5.89
CA PRO A 80 -10.40 -4.69 4.61
C PRO A 80 -11.25 -4.14 3.46
N VAL A 81 -12.49 -3.70 3.72
CA VAL A 81 -13.40 -3.18 2.68
C VAL A 81 -12.92 -1.82 2.19
N ALA A 82 -12.62 -0.90 3.12
CA ALA A 82 -12.11 0.43 2.77
C ALA A 82 -10.72 0.33 2.13
N ARG A 83 -9.88 -0.63 2.55
CA ARG A 83 -8.58 -0.93 1.93
C ARG A 83 -8.74 -1.35 0.46
N ASP A 84 -9.63 -2.28 0.16
CA ASP A 84 -9.85 -2.71 -1.22
C ASP A 84 -10.36 -1.57 -2.10
N GLN A 85 -11.28 -0.76 -1.60
CA GLN A 85 -11.76 0.44 -2.30
C GLN A 85 -10.66 1.49 -2.52
N PHE A 86 -9.73 1.65 -1.57
CA PHE A 86 -8.56 2.52 -1.73
C PHE A 86 -7.63 2.02 -2.84
N TRP A 87 -7.37 0.71 -2.88
CA TRP A 87 -6.59 0.09 -3.94
C TRP A 87 -7.23 0.20 -5.32
N GLN A 88 -8.56 0.13 -5.42
CA GLN A 88 -9.26 0.39 -6.68
C GLN A 88 -9.00 1.80 -7.20
N LEU A 89 -9.00 2.81 -6.32
CA LEU A 89 -8.64 4.18 -6.67
C LEU A 89 -7.19 4.27 -7.17
N LEU A 90 -6.23 3.63 -6.51
CA LEU A 90 -4.83 3.64 -6.93
C LEU A 90 -4.65 3.01 -8.32
N VAL A 91 -5.30 1.87 -8.57
CA VAL A 91 -5.27 1.22 -9.89
C VAL A 91 -5.88 2.14 -10.96
N GLU A 92 -7.00 2.82 -10.67
CA GLU A 92 -7.62 3.77 -11.59
C GLU A 92 -6.67 4.95 -11.89
N LEU A 93 -6.06 5.56 -10.89
CA LEU A 93 -5.07 6.64 -11.04
C LEU A 93 -3.89 6.20 -11.93
N SER A 94 -3.37 5.00 -11.69
CA SER A 94 -2.24 4.48 -12.47
C SER A 94 -2.63 4.16 -13.92
N ARG A 95 -3.75 3.47 -14.14
CA ARG A 95 -4.12 2.97 -15.48
C ARG A 95 -4.78 4.02 -16.36
N ARG A 96 -5.69 4.82 -15.78
CA ARG A 96 -6.46 5.81 -16.52
C ARG A 96 -5.75 7.16 -16.60
N ASP A 97 -5.22 7.64 -15.47
CA ASP A 97 -4.60 8.96 -15.42
C ASP A 97 -3.09 8.92 -15.64
N GLN A 98 -2.52 7.72 -15.83
CA GLN A 98 -1.09 7.51 -16.09
C GLN A 98 -0.18 8.07 -14.97
N VAL A 99 -0.66 8.06 -13.73
CA VAL A 99 0.14 8.45 -12.57
C VAL A 99 1.08 7.31 -12.20
N THR A 100 2.35 7.61 -12.08
CA THR A 100 3.32 6.67 -11.49
C THR A 100 3.13 6.65 -9.98
N ILE A 101 2.90 5.48 -9.39
CA ILE A 101 2.63 5.36 -7.95
C ILE A 101 3.71 4.49 -7.32
N PHE A 102 4.43 5.07 -6.36
CA PHE A 102 5.38 4.38 -5.50
C PHE A 102 4.74 4.17 -4.13
N ILE A 103 4.70 2.92 -3.65
CA ILE A 103 4.03 2.56 -2.39
C ILE A 103 5.01 1.75 -1.54
N SER A 104 5.19 2.13 -0.27
CA SER A 104 5.71 1.20 0.73
C SER A 104 4.55 0.43 1.37
N THR A 105 4.73 -0.86 1.59
CA THR A 105 3.77 -1.71 2.30
C THR A 105 4.47 -2.92 2.90
N HIS A 106 3.95 -3.43 3.99
CA HIS A 106 4.36 -4.71 4.59
C HIS A 106 3.33 -5.82 4.31
N PHE A 107 2.27 -5.53 3.54
CA PHE A 107 1.24 -6.52 3.18
C PHE A 107 1.53 -7.16 1.83
N MET A 108 1.81 -8.47 1.80
CA MET A 108 2.10 -9.21 0.55
C MET A 108 0.96 -9.15 -0.46
N ASN A 109 -0.29 -9.25 0.00
CA ASN A 109 -1.48 -9.15 -0.85
C ASN A 109 -1.66 -7.78 -1.52
N GLU A 110 -1.03 -6.73 -0.98
CA GLU A 110 -0.98 -5.42 -1.61
C GLU A 110 0.15 -5.37 -2.65
N ALA A 111 1.32 -5.88 -2.31
CA ALA A 111 2.45 -5.97 -3.20
C ALA A 111 2.13 -6.78 -4.48
N GLU A 112 1.30 -7.83 -4.39
CA GLU A 112 0.82 -8.62 -5.53
C GLU A 112 -0.01 -7.80 -6.54
N ARG A 113 -0.58 -6.66 -6.13
CA ARG A 113 -1.35 -5.75 -7.01
C ARG A 113 -0.49 -4.81 -7.83
N CYS A 114 0.81 -4.74 -7.52
CA CYS A 114 1.74 -3.83 -8.17
C CYS A 114 2.33 -4.46 -9.44
N ASP A 115 2.70 -3.61 -10.41
CA ASP A 115 3.36 -4.06 -11.63
C ASP A 115 4.78 -4.55 -11.36
N ARG A 116 5.43 -3.92 -10.40
CA ARG A 116 6.80 -4.20 -9.96
C ARG A 116 6.93 -3.95 -8.47
N MET A 117 7.78 -4.72 -7.83
CA MET A 117 8.13 -4.52 -6.42
C MET A 117 9.62 -4.70 -6.18
N SER A 118 10.10 -4.11 -5.10
CA SER A 118 11.45 -4.31 -4.58
C SER A 118 11.34 -4.84 -3.15
N MET A 119 11.92 -6.00 -2.91
CA MET A 119 12.01 -6.56 -1.56
C MET A 119 13.22 -5.95 -0.85
N MET A 120 12.99 -5.44 0.37
CA MET A 120 14.03 -4.77 1.15
C MET A 120 14.21 -5.44 2.51
N HIS A 121 15.46 -5.50 2.96
CA HIS A 121 15.80 -5.94 4.31
C HIS A 121 17.10 -5.28 4.77
N ALA A 122 17.15 -4.83 6.02
CA ALA A 122 18.33 -4.20 6.64
C ALA A 122 18.95 -3.09 5.75
N GLY A 123 18.10 -2.23 5.15
CA GLY A 123 18.55 -1.11 4.30
C GLY A 123 19.08 -1.52 2.92
N ARG A 124 18.85 -2.78 2.48
CA ARG A 124 19.30 -3.27 1.17
C ARG A 124 18.13 -3.82 0.37
N VAL A 125 18.18 -3.59 -0.95
CA VAL A 125 17.26 -4.26 -1.89
C VAL A 125 17.76 -5.68 -2.09
N LEU A 126 16.91 -6.68 -1.80
CA LEU A 126 17.23 -8.10 -1.97
C LEU A 126 17.03 -8.53 -3.43
N ASP A 127 15.88 -8.18 -4.01
CA ASP A 127 15.57 -8.39 -5.43
C ASP A 127 14.48 -7.40 -5.85
N SER A 128 14.31 -7.19 -7.16
CA SER A 128 13.33 -6.27 -7.73
C SER A 128 12.83 -6.79 -9.06
N ASP A 129 11.53 -7.12 -9.12
CA ASP A 129 10.87 -7.60 -10.36
C ASP A 129 9.33 -7.52 -10.21
N ALA A 130 8.60 -8.01 -11.22
CA ALA A 130 7.17 -8.27 -11.09
C ALA A 130 6.93 -9.34 -10.01
N PRO A 131 5.86 -9.26 -9.19
CA PRO A 131 5.59 -10.21 -8.11
C PRO A 131 5.65 -11.68 -8.56
N ALA A 132 5.02 -12.02 -9.68
CA ALA A 132 5.04 -13.37 -10.24
C ALA A 132 6.45 -13.85 -10.63
N ALA A 133 7.30 -12.94 -11.11
CA ALA A 133 8.68 -13.25 -11.46
C ALA A 133 9.53 -13.57 -10.22
N LEU A 134 9.32 -12.82 -9.12
CA LEU A 134 9.99 -13.07 -7.84
C LEU A 134 9.61 -14.43 -7.24
N VAL A 135 8.33 -14.78 -7.31
CA VAL A 135 7.84 -16.11 -6.92
C VAL A 135 8.50 -17.22 -7.76
N ALA A 136 8.52 -17.05 -9.09
CA ALA A 136 9.11 -18.02 -10.00
C ALA A 136 10.63 -18.20 -9.80
N LYS A 137 11.37 -17.10 -9.58
CA LYS A 137 12.82 -17.13 -9.30
C LYS A 137 13.17 -18.00 -8.08
N ARG A 138 12.28 -18.02 -7.08
CA ARG A 138 12.48 -18.81 -5.85
C ARG A 138 11.87 -20.22 -5.93
N GLY A 139 11.08 -20.52 -6.95
CA GLY A 139 10.32 -21.77 -7.01
C GLY A 139 9.30 -21.89 -5.87
N ALA A 140 8.85 -20.77 -5.31
CA ALA A 140 7.90 -20.69 -4.23
C ALA A 140 6.47 -20.84 -4.75
N ALA A 141 5.51 -21.18 -3.88
CA ALA A 141 4.10 -21.24 -4.23
C ALA A 141 3.42 -19.87 -4.09
N THR A 142 3.91 -19.01 -3.18
CA THR A 142 3.34 -17.69 -2.87
C THR A 142 4.42 -16.61 -2.79
N LEU A 143 4.00 -15.35 -2.88
CA LEU A 143 4.91 -14.21 -2.71
C LEU A 143 5.48 -14.16 -1.29
N GLU A 144 4.68 -14.52 -0.29
CA GLU A 144 5.12 -14.60 1.11
C GLU A 144 6.22 -15.64 1.31
N GLU A 145 6.07 -16.83 0.74
CA GLU A 145 7.12 -17.86 0.77
C GLU A 145 8.40 -17.40 0.05
N ALA A 146 8.25 -16.75 -1.11
CA ALA A 146 9.38 -16.18 -1.83
C ALA A 146 10.11 -15.14 -0.95
N PHE A 147 9.39 -14.25 -0.30
CA PHE A 147 9.97 -13.23 0.56
C PHE A 147 10.71 -13.83 1.77
N ILE A 148 10.13 -14.84 2.44
CA ILE A 148 10.81 -15.58 3.51
C ILE A 148 12.11 -16.19 3.00
N GLY A 149 12.10 -16.79 1.81
CA GLY A 149 13.31 -17.36 1.19
C GLY A 149 14.40 -16.31 0.92
N TYR A 150 14.03 -15.11 0.49
CA TYR A 150 14.97 -13.98 0.32
C TYR A 150 15.53 -13.50 1.65
N LEU A 151 14.71 -13.44 2.69
CA LEU A 151 15.14 -13.03 4.04
C LEU A 151 16.12 -14.02 4.65
N LEU A 152 15.83 -15.32 4.59
CA LEU A 152 16.71 -16.37 5.14
C LEU A 152 18.07 -16.36 4.44
N GLU A 153 18.11 -16.21 3.12
CA GLU A 153 19.37 -16.09 2.38
C GLU A 153 20.16 -14.83 2.80
N ALA A 154 19.46 -13.69 2.96
CA ALA A 154 20.10 -12.44 3.37
C ALA A 154 20.64 -12.47 4.81
N SER A 155 19.98 -13.22 5.71
CA SER A 155 20.42 -13.42 7.12
C SER A 155 21.52 -14.46 7.25
N GLY A 156 21.84 -15.21 6.20
CA GLY A 156 22.79 -16.34 6.26
C GLY A 156 22.22 -17.58 6.93
N GLU A 157 20.90 -17.64 7.12
CA GLU A 157 20.19 -18.81 7.64
C GLU A 157 19.76 -19.72 6.48
N THR A 158 20.05 -21.01 6.58
CA THR A 158 19.58 -21.99 5.58
C THR A 158 18.09 -22.24 5.75
N ALA A 159 17.32 -22.10 4.66
CA ALA A 159 15.91 -22.47 4.66
C ALA A 159 15.72 -23.91 5.15
N PRO A 160 14.76 -24.19 6.04
CA PRO A 160 14.43 -25.58 6.38
C PRO A 160 13.99 -26.31 5.10
N PRO A 161 14.36 -27.61 4.91
CA PRO A 161 13.98 -28.33 3.72
C PRO A 161 12.45 -28.42 3.61
N ALA A 162 11.93 -28.17 2.43
CA ALA A 162 10.49 -28.09 2.09
C ALA A 162 9.66 -29.37 2.33
N ALA A 163 10.16 -30.36 3.07
CA ALA A 163 9.57 -31.69 3.22
C ALA A 163 8.74 -31.91 4.50
N GLU A 164 8.63 -30.99 5.44
CA GLU A 164 7.94 -31.25 6.73
C GLU A 164 6.63 -30.47 6.97
N ALA A 165 6.20 -29.65 6.03
CA ALA A 165 4.97 -28.84 6.20
C ALA A 165 3.65 -29.61 5.96
N SER A 166 3.69 -30.88 5.50
CA SER A 166 2.47 -31.60 5.08
C SER A 166 1.91 -32.62 6.08
N THR A 167 2.50 -32.79 7.26
CA THR A 167 2.09 -33.89 8.17
C THR A 167 1.49 -33.47 9.51
N ASN A 168 1.31 -32.19 9.82
CA ASN A 168 0.85 -31.75 11.16
C ASN A 168 -0.52 -31.06 11.22
N ILE A 169 -1.39 -31.20 10.22
CA ILE A 169 -2.77 -30.66 10.26
C ILE A 169 -3.81 -31.68 10.76
N ALA A 170 -3.43 -32.89 11.18
CA ALA A 170 -4.39 -33.95 11.55
C ALA A 170 -4.30 -34.46 12.99
N SER A 171 -3.74 -33.76 13.96
CA SER A 171 -3.89 -34.19 15.37
C SER A 171 -3.52 -33.12 16.40
N SER A 172 -4.32 -32.09 16.58
CA SER A 172 -4.38 -31.36 17.84
C SER A 172 -5.56 -30.40 17.92
N ALA A 173 -6.76 -30.92 17.79
CA ALA A 173 -7.90 -30.35 18.51
C ALA A 173 -7.77 -30.88 19.95
N ASP A 174 -7.31 -30.07 20.82
CA ASP A 174 -7.41 -29.98 22.26
C ASP A 174 -6.06 -29.77 22.99
N LYS A 175 -6.05 -28.71 23.77
CA LYS A 175 -5.04 -28.30 24.78
C LYS A 175 -3.87 -27.46 24.25
N GLN A 176 -4.00 -26.18 24.41
CA GLN A 176 -3.21 -25.32 25.30
C GLN A 176 -3.25 -23.87 24.85
N ASN A 177 -4.17 -23.17 25.46
CA ASN A 177 -4.08 -21.73 25.65
C ASN A 177 -2.89 -21.48 26.62
N ASN A 178 -2.06 -20.49 26.29
CA ASN A 178 -1.09 -19.88 27.17
C ASN A 178 0.35 -20.40 27.12
N SER A 179 1.13 -19.85 26.19
CA SER A 179 2.56 -19.47 26.38
C SER A 179 3.34 -19.32 25.04
N ASN A 180 2.97 -18.43 24.15
CA ASN A 180 3.85 -18.05 23.02
C ASN A 180 3.56 -16.63 22.49
N ILE A 181 3.58 -15.62 23.40
CA ILE A 181 3.47 -14.20 23.01
C ILE A 181 4.84 -13.49 23.00
N LYS A 182 5.94 -14.18 23.12
CA LYS A 182 7.26 -13.52 23.26
C LYS A 182 8.27 -13.75 22.15
N HIS A 183 7.96 -14.46 21.07
CA HIS A 183 8.93 -14.66 19.96
C HIS A 183 8.51 -14.08 18.60
N HIS A 184 7.31 -13.54 18.45
CA HIS A 184 6.86 -12.92 17.20
C HIS A 184 7.08 -11.41 17.09
N GLU A 185 7.45 -10.73 18.18
CA GLU A 185 7.63 -9.27 18.17
C GLU A 185 8.96 -8.79 17.57
N ASN A 186 9.95 -9.66 17.39
CA ASN A 186 11.29 -9.22 16.92
C ASN A 186 11.53 -9.37 15.41
N ILE A 187 10.61 -9.94 14.64
CA ILE A 187 10.79 -10.10 13.17
C ILE A 187 9.98 -9.08 12.37
N SER A 188 8.91 -8.52 12.94
CA SER A 188 8.03 -7.57 12.22
C SER A 188 8.58 -6.15 12.10
N GLU A 189 9.61 -5.78 12.87
CA GLU A 189 10.13 -4.41 12.91
C GLU A 189 11.16 -4.07 11.82
N SER A 190 11.57 -5.03 10.98
CA SER A 190 12.73 -4.83 10.07
C SER A 190 12.46 -5.08 8.59
N ALA A 191 11.23 -5.36 8.16
CA ALA A 191 10.93 -5.66 6.76
C ALA A 191 10.02 -4.58 6.16
N GLU A 192 10.59 -3.63 5.43
CA GLU A 192 9.88 -2.68 4.59
C GLU A 192 9.82 -3.20 3.14
N LEU A 193 8.62 -3.25 2.57
CA LEU A 193 8.42 -3.49 1.15
C LEU A 193 8.20 -2.15 0.44
N ALA A 194 9.07 -1.82 -0.48
CA ALA A 194 8.86 -0.72 -1.41
C ALA A 194 8.37 -1.27 -2.74
N THR A 195 7.20 -0.84 -3.18
CA THR A 195 6.60 -1.25 -4.44
C THR A 195 6.48 -0.05 -5.38
N GLU A 196 6.92 -0.21 -6.61
CA GLU A 196 6.88 0.82 -7.65
C GLU A 196 5.95 0.38 -8.79
N SER A 197 4.92 1.16 -9.07
CA SER A 197 4.08 0.99 -10.27
C SER A 197 4.63 1.85 -11.40
N ILE A 198 5.26 1.22 -12.37
CA ILE A 198 5.70 1.90 -13.60
C ILE A 198 4.59 1.72 -14.64
N ALA A 199 3.86 2.77 -14.94
CA ALA A 199 2.96 2.81 -16.09
C ALA A 199 3.79 2.62 -17.36
N ASN A 200 3.55 1.55 -18.11
CA ASN A 200 4.21 1.23 -19.35
C ASN A 200 3.79 2.28 -20.40
N ARG A 201 4.65 3.24 -20.70
CA ARG A 201 4.46 4.12 -21.87
C ARG A 201 4.72 3.28 -23.13
N PRO A 202 3.78 3.16 -24.07
CA PRO A 202 4.11 2.60 -25.36
C PRO A 202 5.18 3.49 -26.01
N ALA A 203 6.28 2.88 -26.44
CA ALA A 203 7.29 3.53 -27.25
C ALA A 203 6.64 3.98 -28.57
N THR A 204 6.57 5.26 -28.81
CA THR A 204 6.35 5.85 -30.13
C THR A 204 7.66 5.93 -30.88
#